data_e26efca2514bd990837e277a4f29c19e
#
_entry.id   e26efca2514bd990837e277a4f29c19e
#
_cell.length_a   1.000
_cell.length_b   1.000
_cell.length_c   1.000
_cell.angle_alpha   90.00
_cell.angle_beta   90.00
_cell.angle_gamma   90.00
#
_symmetry.space_group_name_H-M   'P 1'
#
loop_
_entity.id
_entity.type
_entity.pdbx_description
1 polymer ?
#
loop_
_entity_poly.entity_id
_entity_poly.type
_entity_poly.pdbx_seq_one_letter_code
_entity_poly.pdbx_strand_id
1 'polypeptide(L)'
;YGAATGVLEESALLNDKGNPSRADIADGGGVIMPGVKADGTPNDIRVDNYYGTYGYAFNPQHAFVYDASYVKLREANLTYSLPRSIVAKLGGVKGVDLSVYGRNLWIIHKNLPHSDPEENLSAGNLQGYQSGAYPTTRSVGFNVKLLF
;
A
#
# COMPACT_ATOMS: atom_id res chain seq x y z
N TYR A 1 11.57 -3.18 -4.42
CA TYR A 1 13.03 -3.26 -4.25
C TYR A 1 13.56 -2.05 -3.49
N GLY A 2 13.36 -0.82 -4.00
CA GLY A 2 13.88 0.38 -3.36
C GLY A 2 13.41 0.59 -1.92
N ALA A 3 12.14 0.33 -1.63
CA ALA A 3 11.61 0.39 -0.27
C ALA A 3 12.19 -0.71 0.63
N ALA A 4 12.24 -1.96 0.14
CA ALA A 4 12.76 -3.09 0.91
C ALA A 4 14.26 -2.98 1.21
N THR A 5 15.03 -2.39 0.31
CA THR A 5 16.48 -2.16 0.50
C THR A 5 16.80 -0.85 1.20
N GLY A 6 15.81 0.03 1.41
CA GLY A 6 16.03 1.35 1.96
C GLY A 6 16.77 2.32 1.03
N VAL A 7 16.83 2.03 -0.27
CA VAL A 7 17.48 2.90 -1.27
C VAL A 7 16.72 4.21 -1.45
N LEU A 8 15.40 4.18 -1.34
CA LEU A 8 14.58 5.40 -1.37
C LEU A 8 14.61 6.07 0.01
N GLU A 9 15.00 7.32 0.05
CA GLU A 9 15.21 8.06 1.30
C GLU A 9 13.95 8.14 2.18
N GLU A 10 12.82 8.45 1.59
CA GLU A 10 11.55 8.59 2.30
C GLU A 10 10.94 7.25 2.76
N SER A 11 11.42 6.14 2.21
CA SER A 11 10.99 4.78 2.56
C SER A 11 12.08 3.97 3.27
N ALA A 12 13.15 4.64 3.72
CA ALA A 12 14.28 3.97 4.34
C ALA A 12 13.84 3.15 5.55
N LEU A 13 14.12 1.85 5.51
CA LEU A 13 13.93 0.97 6.65
C LEU A 13 15.01 1.24 7.69
N LEU A 14 14.61 1.28 8.94
CA LEU A 14 15.54 1.37 10.06
C LEU A 14 16.11 -0.01 10.36
N ASN A 15 17.39 -0.04 10.72
CA ASN A 15 18.06 -1.24 11.17
C ASN A 15 17.83 -1.48 12.68
N ASP A 16 18.46 -2.51 13.21
CA ASP A 16 18.41 -2.89 14.64
C ASP A 16 18.89 -1.81 15.61
N LYS A 17 19.67 -0.84 15.13
CA LYS A 17 20.14 0.32 15.91
C LYS A 17 19.25 1.56 15.76
N GLY A 18 18.20 1.49 14.98
CA GLY A 18 17.31 2.62 14.67
C GLY A 18 17.89 3.60 13.65
N ASN A 19 18.96 3.23 12.94
CA ASN A 19 19.55 4.04 11.88
C ASN A 19 18.99 3.65 10.50
N PRO A 20 18.98 4.56 9.52
CA PRO A 20 18.65 4.21 8.15
C PRO A 20 19.52 3.06 7.65
N SER A 21 18.89 1.96 7.23
CA SER A 21 19.62 0.75 6.81
C SER A 21 20.53 0.97 5.58
N ARG A 22 20.22 1.99 4.80
CA ARG A 22 20.99 2.40 3.61
C ARG A 22 22.22 3.27 3.91
N ALA A 23 22.34 3.79 5.13
CA ALA A 23 23.49 4.57 5.52
C ALA A 23 24.77 3.69 5.51
N ASP A 24 25.92 4.32 5.41
CA ASP A 24 27.19 3.60 5.45
C ASP A 24 27.35 2.82 6.78
N ILE A 25 27.97 1.67 6.71
CA ILE A 25 28.23 0.82 7.91
C ILE A 25 29.02 1.61 8.95
N ALA A 26 29.96 2.44 8.51
CA ALA A 26 30.76 3.30 9.39
C ALA A 26 29.90 4.31 10.17
N ASP A 27 28.80 4.76 9.57
CA ASP A 27 27.83 5.69 10.17
C ASP A 27 26.69 4.97 10.91
N GLY A 28 26.86 3.68 11.14
CA GLY A 28 25.87 2.84 11.84
C GLY A 28 24.75 2.30 10.98
N GLY A 29 24.84 2.45 9.66
CA GLY A 29 23.91 1.86 8.69
C GLY A 29 24.14 0.36 8.50
N GLY A 30 23.67 -0.15 7.37
CA GLY A 30 23.71 -1.58 7.05
C GLY A 30 22.73 -2.42 7.86
N VAL A 31 22.64 -3.69 7.54
CA VAL A 31 21.71 -4.67 8.14
C VAL A 31 22.44 -5.97 8.51
N ILE A 32 21.88 -6.69 9.47
CA ILE A 32 22.26 -8.06 9.80
C ILE A 32 21.18 -8.97 9.22
N MET A 33 21.55 -9.80 8.25
CA MET A 33 20.61 -10.75 7.66
C MET A 33 20.35 -11.92 8.60
N PRO A 34 19.09 -12.40 8.69
CA PRO A 34 18.79 -13.58 9.48
C PRO A 34 19.53 -14.82 8.93
N GLY A 35 20.05 -15.64 9.81
CA GLY A 35 20.78 -16.86 9.46
C GLY A 35 21.74 -17.28 10.52
N VAL A 36 22.58 -18.27 10.18
CA VAL A 36 23.66 -18.80 11.03
C VAL A 36 24.98 -18.75 10.30
N LYS A 37 26.06 -18.53 11.03
CA LYS A 37 27.41 -18.61 10.53
C LYS A 37 27.85 -20.08 10.34
N ALA A 38 28.99 -20.30 9.71
CA ALA A 38 29.50 -21.64 9.45
C ALA A 38 29.76 -22.46 10.73
N ASP A 39 29.96 -21.80 11.85
CA ASP A 39 30.13 -22.42 13.17
C ASP A 39 28.80 -22.73 13.89
N GLY A 40 27.65 -22.45 13.25
CA GLY A 40 26.31 -22.66 13.80
C GLY A 40 25.85 -21.56 14.74
N THR A 41 26.60 -20.51 14.99
CA THR A 41 26.15 -19.36 15.79
C THR A 41 25.26 -18.43 14.97
N PRO A 42 24.34 -17.66 15.62
CA PRO A 42 23.55 -16.67 14.92
C PRO A 42 24.42 -15.68 14.13
N ASN A 43 23.95 -15.28 12.96
CA ASN A 43 24.66 -14.30 12.15
C ASN A 43 24.66 -12.93 12.84
N ASP A 44 25.83 -12.34 13.01
CA ASP A 44 26.09 -11.01 13.55
C ASP A 44 26.87 -10.11 12.58
N ILE A 45 27.07 -10.60 11.35
CA ILE A 45 27.83 -9.88 10.33
C ILE A 45 26.90 -8.82 9.73
N ARG A 46 27.29 -7.56 9.91
CA ARG A 46 26.62 -6.42 9.32
C ARG A 46 27.14 -6.19 7.90
N VAL A 47 26.22 -6.04 6.97
CA VAL A 47 26.54 -5.86 5.55
C VAL A 47 25.80 -4.65 5.00
N ASP A 48 26.33 -4.09 3.93
CA ASP A 48 25.66 -3.05 3.16
C ASP A 48 24.30 -3.53 2.66
N ASN A 49 23.28 -2.70 2.83
CA ASN A 49 21.90 -3.08 2.52
C ASN A 49 21.67 -3.32 1.02
N TYR A 50 22.34 -2.58 0.17
CA TYR A 50 22.15 -2.69 -1.28
C TYR A 50 23.01 -3.80 -1.89
N TYR A 51 24.32 -3.75 -1.67
CA TYR A 51 25.27 -4.67 -2.30
C TYR A 51 25.46 -5.97 -1.54
N GLY A 52 25.38 -5.92 -0.22
CA GLY A 52 25.65 -7.06 0.63
C GLY A 52 24.49 -8.02 0.83
N THR A 53 23.25 -7.52 0.74
CA THR A 53 22.04 -8.34 1.01
C THR A 53 21.28 -8.70 -0.26
N TYR A 54 20.95 -7.68 -1.06
CA TYR A 54 20.12 -7.80 -2.23
C TYR A 54 20.92 -7.44 -3.49
N GLY A 55 22.17 -7.86 -3.52
CA GLY A 55 23.09 -7.55 -4.59
C GLY A 55 22.57 -7.95 -5.97
N TYR A 56 23.02 -7.24 -6.96
CA TYR A 56 22.51 -7.31 -8.33
C TYR A 56 22.53 -8.72 -8.95
N ALA A 57 23.48 -9.56 -8.58
CA ALA A 57 23.69 -10.88 -9.20
C ALA A 57 23.03 -12.07 -8.47
N PHE A 58 22.73 -11.95 -7.18
CA PHE A 58 22.34 -13.09 -6.32
C PHE A 58 21.17 -12.75 -5.40
N ASN A 59 20.11 -12.19 -5.95
CA ASN A 59 18.91 -11.90 -5.17
C ASN A 59 18.13 -13.19 -4.86
N PRO A 60 17.93 -13.52 -3.59
CA PRO A 60 17.03 -14.59 -3.23
C PRO A 60 15.60 -14.15 -3.56
N GLN A 61 15.00 -14.73 -4.61
CA GLN A 61 13.65 -14.39 -5.05
C GLN A 61 12.62 -14.49 -3.92
N HIS A 62 12.80 -15.44 -3.02
CA HIS A 62 11.92 -15.64 -1.86
C HIS A 62 11.83 -14.37 -0.98
N ALA A 63 12.88 -13.57 -0.87
CA ALA A 63 12.86 -12.32 -0.09
C ALA A 63 11.91 -11.25 -0.64
N PHE A 64 11.47 -11.40 -1.88
CA PHE A 64 10.58 -10.46 -2.58
C PHE A 64 9.19 -11.02 -2.83
N VAL A 65 8.87 -12.19 -2.26
CA VAL A 65 7.54 -12.79 -2.33
C VAL A 65 6.80 -12.49 -1.03
N TYR A 66 5.69 -11.76 -1.15
CA TYR A 66 4.86 -11.36 -0.01
C TYR A 66 3.46 -11.96 -0.13
N ASP A 67 2.83 -12.17 1.01
CA ASP A 67 1.40 -12.43 1.05
C ASP A 67 0.64 -11.15 0.70
N ALA A 68 -0.11 -11.21 -0.39
CA ALA A 68 -0.89 -10.08 -0.90
C ALA A 68 -2.32 -10.04 -0.34
N SER A 69 -2.63 -10.81 0.71
CA SER A 69 -3.95 -10.80 1.32
C SER A 69 -4.25 -9.45 1.97
N TYR A 70 -5.46 -8.95 1.75
CA TYR A 70 -5.90 -7.69 2.32
C TYR A 70 -7.42 -7.62 2.49
N VAL A 71 -7.86 -6.69 3.33
CA VAL A 71 -9.26 -6.29 3.52
C VAL A 71 -9.36 -4.78 3.34
N LYS A 72 -10.19 -4.34 2.39
CA LYS A 72 -10.32 -2.94 2.01
C LYS A 72 -11.78 -2.53 1.92
N LEU A 73 -12.13 -1.38 2.49
CA LEU A 73 -13.39 -0.71 2.25
C LEU A 73 -13.31 0.06 0.93
N ARG A 74 -13.76 -0.61 -0.15
CA ARG A 74 -13.65 -0.08 -1.51
C ARG A 74 -14.64 1.03 -1.80
N GLU A 75 -15.89 0.82 -1.38
CA GLU A 75 -16.97 1.78 -1.66
C GLU A 75 -17.96 1.79 -0.50
N ALA A 76 -18.44 2.98 -0.18
CA ALA A 76 -19.60 3.21 0.67
C ALA A 76 -20.49 4.25 -0.01
N ASN A 77 -21.77 4.01 0.00
CA ASN A 77 -22.78 4.92 -0.54
C ASN A 77 -23.94 5.04 0.44
N LEU A 78 -24.32 6.26 0.73
CA LEU A 78 -25.50 6.58 1.53
C LEU A 78 -26.42 7.47 0.71
N THR A 79 -27.64 6.99 0.47
CA THR A 79 -28.67 7.72 -0.28
C THR A 79 -29.84 8.03 0.63
N TYR A 80 -30.29 9.28 0.63
CA TYR A 80 -31.45 9.75 1.33
C TYR A 80 -32.45 10.33 0.34
N SER A 81 -33.63 9.72 0.26
CA SER A 81 -34.73 10.21 -0.55
C SER A 81 -35.58 11.18 0.28
N LEU A 82 -35.77 12.39 -0.22
CA LEU A 82 -36.58 13.39 0.47
C LEU A 82 -38.05 12.95 0.59
N PRO A 83 -38.68 13.14 1.76
CA PRO A 83 -40.12 12.87 1.93
C PRO A 83 -40.98 13.65 0.95
N ARG A 84 -42.05 13.04 0.51
CA ARG A 84 -43.02 13.68 -0.43
C ARG A 84 -43.55 15.02 0.03
N SER A 85 -43.72 15.22 1.34
CA SER A 85 -44.14 16.46 1.93
C SER A 85 -43.20 17.65 1.68
N ILE A 86 -41.91 17.38 1.53
CA ILE A 86 -40.89 18.39 1.19
C ILE A 86 -40.87 18.58 -0.34
N VAL A 87 -40.84 17.48 -1.08
CA VAL A 87 -40.75 17.49 -2.54
C VAL A 87 -41.94 18.20 -3.17
N ALA A 88 -43.17 18.03 -2.63
CA ALA A 88 -44.37 18.68 -3.14
C ALA A 88 -44.32 20.23 -3.10
N LYS A 89 -43.41 20.80 -2.26
CA LYS A 89 -43.23 22.26 -2.19
C LYS A 89 -42.31 22.80 -3.28
N LEU A 90 -41.60 21.91 -4.00
CA LEU A 90 -40.62 22.28 -5.01
C LEU A 90 -41.18 22.48 -6.41
N GLY A 91 -42.50 22.35 -6.61
CA GLY A 91 -43.21 22.61 -7.86
C GLY A 91 -42.60 21.91 -9.09
N GLY A 92 -43.28 20.91 -9.64
CA GLY A 92 -42.82 20.18 -10.84
C GLY A 92 -41.81 19.06 -10.61
N VAL A 93 -41.26 18.91 -9.42
CA VAL A 93 -40.35 17.81 -9.05
C VAL A 93 -41.17 16.71 -8.38
N LYS A 94 -40.98 15.46 -8.80
CA LYS A 94 -41.66 14.28 -8.25
C LYS A 94 -40.83 13.54 -7.20
N GLY A 95 -39.56 13.75 -7.19
CA GLY A 95 -38.65 13.13 -6.23
C GLY A 95 -37.27 13.79 -6.20
N VAL A 96 -36.62 13.74 -5.04
CA VAL A 96 -35.24 14.20 -4.85
C VAL A 96 -34.48 13.15 -4.03
N ASP A 97 -33.41 12.63 -4.59
CA ASP A 97 -32.48 11.73 -3.90
C ASP A 97 -31.15 12.44 -3.71
N LEU A 98 -30.68 12.46 -2.48
CA LEU A 98 -29.36 12.97 -2.11
C LEU A 98 -28.46 11.79 -1.78
N SER A 99 -27.32 11.68 -2.43
CA SER A 99 -26.38 10.59 -2.18
C SER A 99 -25.00 11.13 -1.87
N VAL A 100 -24.35 10.55 -0.87
CA VAL A 100 -22.94 10.73 -0.59
C VAL A 100 -22.25 9.41 -0.84
N TYR A 101 -21.19 9.43 -1.60
CA TYR A 101 -20.40 8.22 -1.89
C TYR A 101 -18.92 8.45 -1.64
N GLY A 102 -18.26 7.39 -1.25
CA GLY A 102 -16.82 7.38 -1.12
C GLY A 102 -16.25 6.11 -1.72
N ARG A 103 -15.13 6.25 -2.43
CA ARG A 103 -14.39 5.14 -3.02
C ARG A 103 -12.99 5.08 -2.45
N ASN A 104 -12.47 3.86 -2.35
CA ASN A 104 -11.12 3.59 -1.88
C ASN A 104 -10.85 4.17 -0.48
N LEU A 105 -11.81 3.98 0.44
CA LEU A 105 -11.89 4.73 1.69
C LEU A 105 -10.84 4.30 2.70
N TRP A 106 -10.64 2.99 2.88
CA TRP A 106 -9.80 2.50 3.95
C TRP A 106 -9.26 1.08 3.67
N ILE A 107 -7.95 0.91 3.86
CA ILE A 107 -7.34 -0.42 3.96
C ILE A 107 -7.43 -0.83 5.42
N ILE A 108 -8.32 -1.77 5.72
CA ILE A 108 -8.58 -2.24 7.08
C ILE A 108 -7.44 -3.14 7.55
N HIS A 109 -6.98 -4.02 6.64
CA HIS A 109 -5.87 -4.93 6.88
C HIS A 109 -5.12 -5.20 5.58
N LYS A 110 -3.80 -5.31 5.66
CA LYS A 110 -2.95 -5.80 4.56
C LYS A 110 -1.71 -6.49 5.11
N ASN A 111 -1.28 -7.54 4.44
CA ASN A 111 -0.03 -8.24 4.72
C ASN A 111 1.16 -7.66 3.92
N LEU A 112 0.88 -7.03 2.80
CA LEU A 112 1.90 -6.41 1.96
C LEU A 112 2.47 -5.14 2.62
N PRO A 113 3.78 -5.07 2.95
CA PRO A 113 4.30 -4.00 3.82
C PRO A 113 4.40 -2.63 3.15
N HIS A 114 4.77 -2.53 1.88
CA HIS A 114 5.28 -1.30 1.29
C HIS A 114 4.42 -0.68 0.18
N SER A 115 3.35 -1.34 -0.25
CA SER A 115 2.55 -0.87 -1.39
C SER A 115 1.05 -1.05 -1.20
N ASP A 116 0.27 -0.52 -2.13
CA ASP A 116 -1.16 -0.80 -2.23
C ASP A 116 -1.35 -2.23 -2.74
N PRO A 117 -2.09 -3.10 -2.03
CA PRO A 117 -2.28 -4.49 -2.45
C PRO A 117 -3.09 -4.63 -3.76
N GLU A 118 -3.72 -3.58 -4.23
CA GLU A 118 -4.42 -3.54 -5.52
C GLU A 118 -3.52 -3.09 -6.68
N GLU A 119 -2.26 -2.76 -6.39
CA GLU A 119 -1.30 -2.41 -7.42
C GLU A 119 -1.05 -3.61 -8.33
N ASN A 120 -1.14 -3.41 -9.65
CA ASN A 120 -0.85 -4.41 -10.65
C ASN A 120 -0.08 -3.80 -11.81
N LEU A 121 0.94 -4.52 -12.31
CA LEU A 121 1.78 -4.09 -13.42
C LEU A 121 0.99 -3.98 -14.72
N SER A 122 0.02 -4.85 -14.93
CA SER A 122 -0.83 -4.86 -16.13
C SER A 122 -2.14 -5.61 -15.91
N ALA A 123 -3.10 -5.36 -16.79
CA ALA A 123 -4.36 -6.12 -16.85
C ALA A 123 -4.20 -7.50 -17.55
N GLY A 124 -2.98 -7.88 -17.93
CA GLY A 124 -2.68 -9.15 -18.60
C GLY A 124 -2.43 -10.32 -17.65
N ASN A 125 -1.83 -11.38 -18.19
CA ASN A 125 -1.55 -12.61 -17.45
C ASN A 125 -0.40 -12.51 -16.43
N LEU A 126 0.34 -11.38 -16.43
CA LEU A 126 1.39 -11.08 -15.46
C LEU A 126 0.78 -10.42 -14.23
N GLN A 127 0.08 -11.20 -13.41
CA GLN A 127 -0.50 -10.73 -12.16
C GLN A 127 0.46 -10.95 -10.99
N GLY A 128 0.33 -10.09 -9.96
CA GLY A 128 1.10 -10.22 -8.73
C GLY A 128 2.50 -9.60 -8.78
N TYR A 129 2.85 -8.90 -9.84
CA TYR A 129 4.10 -8.14 -9.90
C TYR A 129 3.85 -6.68 -9.53
N GLN A 130 4.55 -6.22 -8.52
CA GLN A 130 4.58 -4.81 -8.14
C GLN A 130 5.58 -4.06 -9.02
N SER A 131 5.15 -3.00 -9.67
CA SER A 131 5.99 -2.19 -10.58
C SER A 131 6.28 -0.79 -10.08
N GLY A 132 5.82 -0.43 -8.87
CA GLY A 132 5.93 0.93 -8.35
C GLY A 132 4.90 1.88 -8.95
N ALA A 133 3.72 1.38 -9.31
CA ALA A 133 2.62 2.22 -9.74
C ALA A 133 2.15 3.13 -8.59
N TYR A 134 1.54 4.26 -8.96
CA TYR A 134 0.97 5.16 -7.96
C TYR A 134 -0.17 4.46 -7.20
N PRO A 135 -0.25 4.66 -5.88
CA PRO A 135 -1.34 4.11 -5.09
C PRO A 135 -2.68 4.66 -5.56
N THR A 136 -3.72 3.85 -5.39
CA THR A 136 -5.08 4.23 -5.75
C THR A 136 -5.56 5.44 -4.95
N THR A 137 -6.20 6.40 -5.62
CA THR A 137 -6.68 7.63 -4.97
C THR A 137 -7.98 7.40 -4.21
N ARG A 138 -8.11 8.08 -3.07
CA ARG A 138 -9.37 8.16 -2.34
C ARG A 138 -10.26 9.22 -2.98
N SER A 139 -11.53 8.87 -3.22
CA SER A 139 -12.52 9.79 -3.79
C SER A 139 -13.74 9.87 -2.90
N VAL A 140 -14.22 11.09 -2.66
CA VAL A 140 -15.49 11.35 -1.97
C VAL A 140 -16.30 12.30 -2.83
N GLY A 141 -17.56 12.02 -3.01
CA GLY A 141 -18.45 12.85 -3.81
C GLY A 141 -19.88 12.82 -3.31
N PHE A 142 -20.69 13.71 -3.87
CA PHE A 142 -22.11 13.70 -3.64
C PHE A 142 -22.87 13.74 -4.98
N ASN A 143 -24.09 13.24 -4.96
CA ASN A 143 -24.98 13.24 -6.12
C ASN A 143 -26.36 13.73 -5.69
N VAL A 144 -26.96 14.53 -6.54
CA VAL A 144 -28.36 14.98 -6.39
C VAL A 144 -29.11 14.50 -7.63
N LYS A 145 -30.09 13.64 -7.43
CA LYS A 145 -30.96 13.14 -8.49
C LYS A 145 -32.33 13.76 -8.35
N LEU A 146 -32.79 14.44 -9.39
CA LEU A 146 -34.12 15.04 -9.49
C LEU A 146 -34.98 14.19 -10.43
N LEU A 147 -36.21 13.90 -10.01
CA LEU A 147 -37.22 13.20 -10.79
C LEU A 147 -38.33 14.20 -11.13
N PHE A 148 -38.64 14.33 -12.40
CA PHE A 148 -39.67 15.22 -12.93
C PHE A 148 -40.90 14.46 -13.41
#